data_413ed8ab05182a34315524b45caa8478
#
_entry.id   413ed8ab05182a34315524b45caa8478
#
_cell.length_a   1.000
_cell.length_b   1.000
_cell.length_c   1.000
_cell.angle_alpha   90.00
_cell.angle_beta   90.00
_cell.angle_gamma   90.00
#
_symmetry.space_group_name_H-M   'P 1'
#
loop_
_entity.id
_entity.type
_entity.pdbx_description
1 polymer ?
#
loop_
_entity_poly.entity_id
_entity_poly.type
_entity_poly.pdbx_seq_one_letter_code
_entity_poly.pdbx_strand_id
1 'polypeptide(L)'
;MKKIAVLNCLRANEVCAGVACLQAWNIKGKAFARYAGQEVELAAFMRCNGCGKDPRTDRGMREKLDRLVSIGADAVHLGVCTKKRDGTRCPTITAVVQLLRERGIPCIDGTH
;
A
#
# COMPACT_ATOMS: atom_id res chain seq x y z
N MET A 1 -11.55 1.63 15.50
CA MET A 1 -11.66 1.62 14.04
C MET A 1 -10.33 1.20 13.43
N LYS A 2 -10.33 0.20 12.58
CA LYS A 2 -9.13 -0.21 11.86
C LYS A 2 -8.71 0.83 10.84
N LYS A 3 -7.41 1.07 10.75
CA LYS A 3 -6.81 2.02 9.82
C LYS A 3 -6.08 1.27 8.73
N ILE A 4 -6.57 1.39 7.51
CA ILE A 4 -6.04 0.67 6.36
C ILE A 4 -5.34 1.65 5.43
N ALA A 5 -4.18 1.25 4.93
CA ALA A 5 -3.44 2.04 3.94
C ALA A 5 -3.34 1.27 2.63
N VAL A 6 -3.19 2.00 1.54
CA VAL A 6 -2.93 1.44 0.22
C VAL A 6 -1.58 1.96 -0.27
N LEU A 7 -0.77 1.06 -0.81
CA LEU A 7 0.51 1.37 -1.44
C LEU A 7 0.46 1.03 -2.91
N ASN A 8 0.67 2.02 -3.76
CA ASN A 8 0.68 1.88 -5.21
C ASN A 8 2.05 2.21 -5.81
N CYS A 9 2.25 1.81 -7.05
CA CYS A 9 3.43 2.15 -7.82
C CYS A 9 3.37 3.60 -8.31
N LEU A 10 4.41 4.38 -8.07
CA LEU A 10 4.48 5.77 -8.53
C LEU A 10 4.35 5.87 -10.05
N ARG A 11 5.03 4.99 -10.79
CA ARG A 11 5.01 5.02 -12.25
C ARG A 11 3.63 4.68 -12.82
N ALA A 12 2.94 3.72 -12.20
CA ALA A 12 1.59 3.37 -12.62
C ALA A 12 0.63 4.55 -12.44
N ASN A 13 0.88 5.40 -11.46
CA ASN A 13 0.02 6.55 -11.18
C ASN A 13 0.17 7.68 -12.20
N GLU A 14 1.09 7.58 -13.14
CA GLU A 14 1.12 8.51 -14.27
C GLU A 14 -0.10 8.34 -15.17
N VAL A 15 -0.71 7.15 -15.19
CA VAL A 15 -1.85 6.83 -16.03
C VAL A 15 -3.05 6.29 -15.23
N CYS A 16 -2.87 5.95 -13.96
CA CYS A 16 -3.93 5.36 -13.15
C CYS A 16 -4.44 6.37 -12.13
N ALA A 17 -5.74 6.60 -12.16
CA ALA A 17 -6.41 7.51 -11.22
C ALA A 17 -6.77 6.84 -9.89
N GLY A 18 -6.52 5.55 -9.73
CA GLY A 18 -6.88 4.81 -8.53
C GLY A 18 -8.35 4.41 -8.44
N VAL A 19 -9.07 4.49 -9.55
CA VAL A 19 -10.52 4.23 -9.58
C VAL A 19 -10.86 2.83 -9.09
N ALA A 20 -10.19 1.83 -9.62
CA ALA A 20 -10.49 0.43 -9.27
C ALA A 20 -10.17 0.13 -7.80
N CYS A 21 -9.08 0.68 -7.27
CA CYS A 21 -8.74 0.53 -5.85
C CYS A 21 -9.82 1.14 -4.96
N LEU A 22 -10.26 2.35 -5.30
CA LEU A 22 -11.27 3.05 -4.51
C LEU A 22 -12.65 2.42 -4.63
N GLN A 23 -13.00 1.91 -5.82
CA GLN A 23 -14.25 1.17 -5.98
C GLN A 23 -14.26 -0.08 -5.10
N ALA A 24 -13.18 -0.85 -5.13
CA ALA A 24 -13.06 -2.04 -4.30
C ALA A 24 -13.16 -1.69 -2.81
N TRP A 25 -12.55 -0.59 -2.40
CA TRP A 25 -12.65 -0.10 -1.03
C TRP A 25 -14.08 0.28 -0.67
N ASN A 26 -14.73 1.08 -1.51
CA ASN A 26 -16.06 1.61 -1.20
C ASN A 26 -17.13 0.53 -1.08
N ILE A 27 -17.06 -0.51 -1.92
CA ILE A 27 -18.03 -1.62 -1.86
C ILE A 27 -17.57 -2.76 -0.95
N LYS A 28 -16.37 -2.67 -0.39
CA LYS A 28 -15.73 -3.75 0.38
C LYS A 28 -15.68 -5.05 -0.43
N GLY A 29 -15.22 -4.90 -1.68
CA GLY A 29 -15.04 -6.01 -2.61
C GLY A 29 -13.59 -6.42 -2.77
N LYS A 30 -13.37 -7.47 -3.54
CA LYS A 30 -12.03 -7.99 -3.85
C LYS A 30 -11.21 -8.20 -2.57
N ALA A 31 -9.99 -7.64 -2.50
CA ALA A 31 -9.13 -7.80 -1.32
C ALA A 31 -9.71 -7.17 -0.06
N PHE A 32 -10.59 -6.18 -0.20
CA PHE A 32 -11.21 -5.50 0.93
C PHE A 32 -12.48 -6.18 1.44
N ALA A 33 -12.91 -7.28 0.82
CA ALA A 33 -14.06 -8.05 1.30
C ALA A 33 -13.89 -8.53 2.74
N ARG A 34 -12.65 -8.74 3.19
CA ARG A 34 -12.34 -9.13 4.56
C ARG A 34 -12.79 -8.11 5.60
N TYR A 35 -13.04 -6.87 5.19
CA TYR A 35 -13.47 -5.79 6.08
C TYR A 35 -14.97 -5.55 6.07
N ALA A 36 -15.72 -6.36 5.32
CA ALA A 36 -17.17 -6.21 5.25
C ALA A 36 -17.78 -6.30 6.65
N GLY A 37 -18.65 -5.36 6.98
CA GLY A 37 -19.29 -5.31 8.29
C GLY A 37 -18.43 -4.78 9.43
N GLN A 38 -17.18 -4.38 9.14
CA GLN A 38 -16.29 -3.81 10.15
C GLN A 38 -16.20 -2.29 9.99
N GLU A 39 -15.93 -1.62 11.10
CA GLU A 39 -15.61 -0.20 11.07
C GLU A 39 -14.15 -0.03 10.68
N VAL A 40 -13.92 0.45 9.47
CA VAL A 40 -12.57 0.67 8.92
C VAL A 40 -12.51 2.01 8.23
N GLU A 41 -11.33 2.62 8.26
CA GLU A 41 -11.09 3.83 7.49
C GLU A 41 -9.92 3.64 6.54
N LEU A 42 -9.99 4.29 5.39
CA LEU A 42 -8.84 4.41 4.49
C LEU A 42 -8.00 5.57 5.00
N ALA A 43 -6.97 5.25 5.78
CA ALA A 43 -6.19 6.25 6.50
C ALA A 43 -5.05 6.82 5.68
N ALA A 44 -4.58 6.08 4.68
CA ALA A 44 -3.52 6.55 3.78
C ALA A 44 -3.64 5.89 2.41
N PHE A 45 -3.32 6.65 1.39
CA PHE A 45 -3.27 6.18 0.02
C PHE A 45 -1.96 6.70 -0.55
N MET A 46 -0.93 5.85 -0.54
CA MET A 46 0.43 6.29 -0.82
C MET A 46 1.05 5.59 -2.00
N ARG A 47 2.16 6.12 -2.46
CA ARG A 47 2.96 5.56 -3.54
C ARG A 47 4.39 5.36 -3.08
N CYS A 48 5.13 4.45 -3.73
CA CYS A 48 6.58 4.43 -3.59
C CYS A 48 7.17 5.72 -4.20
N ASN A 49 8.45 5.97 -3.94
CA ASN A 49 9.11 7.17 -4.44
C ASN A 49 9.91 6.93 -5.73
N GLY A 50 9.67 5.80 -6.40
CA GLY A 50 10.24 5.51 -7.70
C GLY A 50 11.34 4.45 -7.65
N CYS A 51 11.57 3.83 -8.81
CA CYS A 51 12.47 2.67 -8.93
C CYS A 51 13.94 3.00 -8.70
N GLY A 52 14.34 4.26 -8.86
CA GLY A 52 15.73 4.68 -8.67
C GLY A 52 16.10 5.02 -7.24
N LYS A 53 15.17 4.90 -6.30
CA LYS A 53 15.40 5.27 -4.90
C LYS A 53 15.31 4.06 -3.99
N ASP A 54 16.35 3.89 -3.17
CA ASP A 54 16.34 2.82 -2.15
C ASP A 54 15.47 3.26 -0.97
N PRO A 55 14.37 2.55 -0.68
CA PRO A 55 13.50 2.91 0.43
C PRO A 55 14.19 2.96 1.79
N ARG A 56 15.29 2.25 1.95
CA ARG A 56 16.04 2.21 3.21
C ARG A 56 16.76 3.51 3.49
N THR A 57 17.13 4.25 2.46
CA THR A 57 17.91 5.50 2.58
C THR A 57 17.15 6.73 2.10
N ASP A 58 16.05 6.54 1.37
CA ASP A 58 15.24 7.66 0.87
C ASP A 58 14.47 8.31 2.01
N ARG A 59 14.76 9.58 2.28
CA ARG A 59 14.12 10.30 3.39
C ARG A 59 12.61 10.41 3.24
N GLY A 60 12.14 10.67 2.03
CA GLY A 60 10.70 10.79 1.78
C GLY A 60 9.96 9.49 2.05
N MET A 61 10.52 8.36 1.64
CA MET A 61 9.91 7.07 1.90
C MET A 61 9.91 6.75 3.40
N ARG A 62 11.00 7.05 4.07
CA ARG A 62 11.09 6.85 5.53
C ARG A 62 10.05 7.70 6.28
N GLU A 63 9.84 8.93 5.84
CA GLU A 63 8.81 9.80 6.39
C GLU A 63 7.42 9.21 6.24
N LYS A 64 7.12 8.65 5.06
CA LYS A 64 5.85 7.95 4.83
C LYS A 64 5.66 6.78 5.78
N LEU A 65 6.70 5.96 5.95
CA LEU A 65 6.65 4.81 6.86
C LEU A 65 6.49 5.24 8.31
N ASP A 66 7.21 6.25 8.73
CA ASP A 66 7.10 6.79 10.08
C ASP A 66 5.68 7.30 10.36
N ARG A 67 5.06 7.92 9.37
CA ARG A 67 3.68 8.42 9.50
C ARG A 67 2.70 7.28 9.66
N LEU A 68 2.85 6.21 8.88
CA LEU A 68 1.98 5.02 9.02
C LEU A 68 2.07 4.42 10.42
N VAL A 69 3.27 4.36 10.97
CA VAL A 69 3.48 3.88 12.34
C VAL A 69 2.81 4.83 13.33
N SER A 70 2.99 6.13 13.15
CA SER A 70 2.47 7.13 14.10
C SER A 70 0.95 7.15 14.16
N ILE A 71 0.25 6.89 13.05
CA ILE A 71 -1.22 6.83 13.04
C ILE A 71 -1.75 5.46 13.47
N GLY A 72 -0.88 4.48 13.68
CA GLY A 72 -1.31 3.15 14.07
C GLY A 72 -1.97 2.37 12.93
N ALA A 73 -1.41 2.44 11.72
CA ALA A 73 -1.94 1.68 10.59
C ALA A 73 -1.99 0.18 10.92
N ASP A 74 -3.12 -0.45 10.68
CA ASP A 74 -3.33 -1.86 10.99
C ASP A 74 -2.90 -2.79 9.86
N ALA A 75 -2.95 -2.32 8.63
CA ALA A 75 -2.50 -3.08 7.47
C ALA A 75 -2.25 -2.16 6.28
N VAL A 76 -1.35 -2.59 5.40
CA VAL A 76 -1.09 -1.94 4.12
C VAL A 76 -1.44 -2.90 3.00
N HIS A 77 -2.36 -2.51 2.14
CA HIS A 77 -2.72 -3.27 0.95
C HIS A 77 -1.85 -2.84 -0.23
N LEU A 78 -1.31 -3.81 -0.92
CA LEU A 78 -0.44 -3.58 -2.07
C LEU A 78 -1.26 -3.61 -3.35
N GLY A 79 -1.30 -2.52 -4.08
CA GLY A 79 -2.02 -2.43 -5.34
C GLY A 79 -1.50 -3.43 -6.37
N VAL A 80 -2.34 -3.80 -7.32
CA VAL A 80 -1.96 -4.72 -8.40
C VAL A 80 -0.75 -4.18 -9.17
N CYS A 81 -0.65 -2.86 -9.32
CA CYS A 81 0.45 -2.19 -10.00
C CYS A 81 1.83 -2.38 -9.34
N THR A 82 1.88 -2.90 -8.11
CA THR A 82 3.15 -3.19 -7.43
C THR A 82 3.81 -4.47 -7.91
N LYS A 83 3.13 -5.25 -8.73
CA LYS A 83 3.65 -6.47 -9.35
C LYS A 83 3.90 -6.27 -10.83
N LYS A 84 4.91 -6.99 -11.33
CA LYS A 84 5.19 -7.06 -12.77
C LYS A 84 4.16 -7.99 -13.45
N ARG A 85 4.16 -7.99 -14.80
CA ARG A 85 3.25 -8.83 -15.58
C ARG A 85 3.40 -10.32 -15.28
N ASP A 86 4.61 -10.78 -14.95
CA ASP A 86 4.88 -12.18 -14.60
C ASP A 86 4.47 -12.55 -13.18
N GLY A 87 3.89 -11.62 -12.42
CA GLY A 87 3.45 -11.83 -11.06
C GLY A 87 4.51 -11.58 -10.00
N THR A 88 5.76 -11.29 -10.38
CA THR A 88 6.80 -10.98 -9.41
C THR A 88 6.64 -9.56 -8.88
N ARG A 89 6.93 -9.39 -7.61
CA ARG A 89 6.85 -8.07 -6.98
C ARG A 89 8.03 -7.20 -7.38
N CYS A 90 7.77 -5.91 -7.61
CA CYS A 90 8.81 -4.92 -7.83
C CYS A 90 9.81 -4.92 -6.68
N PRO A 91 11.14 -4.91 -6.94
CA PRO A 91 12.14 -4.91 -5.86
C PRO A 91 12.02 -3.74 -4.90
N THR A 92 11.67 -2.56 -5.39
CA THR A 92 11.47 -1.38 -4.54
C THR A 92 10.32 -1.61 -3.58
N ILE A 93 9.20 -2.14 -4.06
CA ILE A 93 8.03 -2.46 -3.23
C ILE A 93 8.37 -3.57 -2.23
N THR A 94 9.14 -4.58 -2.65
CA THR A 94 9.58 -5.65 -1.75
C THR A 94 10.37 -5.07 -0.57
N ALA A 95 11.25 -4.11 -0.82
CA ALA A 95 12.01 -3.44 0.24
C ALA A 95 11.08 -2.65 1.17
N VAL A 96 10.08 -1.95 0.63
CA VAL A 96 9.10 -1.23 1.45
C VAL A 96 8.31 -2.19 2.32
N VAL A 97 7.86 -3.31 1.76
CA VAL A 97 7.13 -4.33 2.51
C VAL A 97 7.95 -4.86 3.67
N GLN A 98 9.23 -5.14 3.44
CA GLN A 98 10.13 -5.61 4.50
C GLN A 98 10.23 -4.58 5.62
N LEU A 99 10.41 -3.30 5.28
CA LEU A 99 10.49 -2.23 6.27
C LEU A 99 9.20 -2.09 7.08
N LEU A 100 8.05 -2.22 6.44
CA LEU A 100 6.76 -2.19 7.13
C LEU A 100 6.60 -3.35 8.09
N ARG A 101 6.97 -4.55 7.66
CA ARG A 101 6.89 -5.75 8.50
C ARG A 101 7.82 -5.65 9.71
N GLU A 102 9.00 -5.09 9.53
CA GLU A 102 9.94 -4.86 10.64
C GLU A 102 9.35 -3.91 11.69
N ARG A 103 8.42 -3.05 11.28
CA ARG A 103 7.73 -2.13 12.18
C ARG A 103 6.38 -2.66 12.67
N GLY A 104 6.11 -3.93 12.41
CA GLY A 104 4.91 -4.59 12.89
C GLY A 104 3.64 -4.31 12.09
N ILE A 105 3.77 -3.76 10.87
CA ILE A 105 2.62 -3.48 10.02
C ILE A 105 2.50 -4.58 8.96
N PRO A 106 1.43 -5.40 8.99
CA PRO A 106 1.23 -6.43 7.99
C PRO A 106 0.92 -5.84 6.61
N CYS A 107 1.43 -6.50 5.59
CA CYS A 107 1.17 -6.13 4.20
C CYS A 107 0.34 -7.23 3.54
N ILE A 108 -0.68 -6.83 2.82
CA ILE A 108 -1.66 -7.73 2.19
C ILE A 108 -1.64 -7.48 0.69
N ASP A 109 -1.48 -8.55 -0.09
CA ASP A 109 -1.51 -8.43 -1.54
C ASP A 109 -2.89 -8.07 -2.04
N GLY A 110 -2.94 -7.05 -2.90
CA GLY A 110 -4.12 -6.73 -3.67
C GLY A 110 -4.99 -5.64 -3.08
N THR A 111 -5.67 -4.99 -3.99
CA THR A 111 -6.75 -4.04 -3.73
C THR A 111 -7.99 -4.47 -4.52
N HIS A 112 -7.81 -4.72 -5.82
CA HIS A 112 -8.91 -5.11 -6.71
C HIS A 112 -8.58 -6.31 -7.61
#